data_c423d91d7d440a909ab31388d4ecaf14
#
_entry.id   c423d91d7d440a909ab31388d4ecaf14
#
_cell.length_a   1.000
_cell.length_b   1.000
_cell.length_c   1.000
_cell.angle_alpha   90.00
_cell.angle_beta   90.00
_cell.angle_gamma   90.00
#
_symmetry.space_group_name_H-M   'P 1'
#
loop_
_entity.id
_entity.type
_entity.pdbx_description
1 polymer ?
#
loop_
_entity_poly.entity_id
_entity_poly.type
_entity_poly.pdbx_seq_one_letter_code
_entity_poly.pdbx_strand_id
1 'polypeptide(L)'
;MGELSDLPNIGKVVEEQLNQVGIFTFEELKDIGAKQAWLKIQEIDSSACIHRLLALEGAIQGVRKTDLSQKTKEDLGEFYKWKKL
;
A
#
# COMPACT_ATOMS: atom_id res chain seq x y z
N MET A 1 6.99 -6.47 -15.14
CA MET A 1 8.07 -6.16 -14.45
C MET A 1 8.32 -4.74 -14.26
N GLY A 2 8.22 -4.21 -13.26
CA GLY A 2 8.51 -2.87 -12.98
C GLY A 2 9.29 -2.78 -11.71
N GLU A 3 9.73 -1.59 -11.37
CA GLU A 3 10.51 -1.40 -10.18
C GLU A 3 9.71 -1.62 -8.90
N LEU A 4 8.38 -1.54 -8.96
CA LEU A 4 7.56 -1.68 -7.76
C LEU A 4 7.65 -3.08 -7.16
N SER A 5 7.73 -4.11 -7.98
CA SER A 5 7.79 -5.47 -7.46
C SER A 5 9.11 -5.78 -6.76
N ASP A 6 10.11 -4.91 -6.89
CA ASP A 6 11.36 -5.04 -6.16
C ASP A 6 11.26 -4.52 -4.74
N LEU A 7 10.18 -3.80 -4.40
CA LEU A 7 10.00 -3.25 -3.07
C LEU A 7 9.50 -4.32 -2.10
N PRO A 8 9.83 -4.18 -0.81
CA PRO A 8 9.29 -5.13 0.17
C PRO A 8 7.76 -5.16 0.12
N ASN A 9 7.19 -6.34 0.33
CA ASN A 9 5.75 -6.55 0.42
C ASN A 9 4.99 -6.37 -0.90
N ILE A 10 5.65 -5.98 -1.96
CA ILE A 10 4.99 -5.76 -3.25
C ILE A 10 5.27 -6.94 -4.16
N GLY A 11 4.24 -7.76 -4.38
CA GLY A 11 4.34 -8.83 -5.35
C GLY A 11 3.79 -8.40 -6.69
N LYS A 12 3.72 -9.34 -7.61
CA LYS A 12 3.26 -9.05 -8.95
C LYS A 12 1.82 -8.53 -8.98
N VAL A 13 0.95 -9.12 -8.14
CA VAL A 13 -0.46 -8.71 -8.11
C VAL A 13 -0.61 -7.28 -7.64
N VAL A 14 0.09 -6.92 -6.56
CA VAL A 14 0.00 -5.56 -6.03
C VAL A 14 0.60 -4.57 -7.02
N GLU A 15 1.70 -4.93 -7.66
CA GLU A 15 2.28 -4.06 -8.69
C GLU A 15 1.28 -3.81 -9.81
N GLU A 16 0.60 -4.86 -10.27
CA GLU A 16 -0.39 -4.68 -11.33
C GLU A 16 -1.51 -3.75 -10.89
N GLN A 17 -1.96 -3.87 -9.65
CA GLN A 17 -3.02 -2.99 -9.14
C GLN A 17 -2.55 -1.55 -9.05
N LEU A 18 -1.32 -1.33 -8.61
CA LEU A 18 -0.76 0.02 -8.59
C LEU A 18 -0.70 0.60 -9.99
N ASN A 19 -0.26 -0.20 -10.96
CA ASN A 19 -0.21 0.26 -12.34
C ASN A 19 -1.59 0.62 -12.86
N GLN A 20 -2.60 -0.17 -12.51
CA GLN A 20 -3.96 0.10 -12.95
C GLN A 20 -4.49 1.43 -12.43
N VAL A 21 -4.01 1.88 -11.28
CA VAL A 21 -4.44 3.15 -10.71
C VAL A 21 -3.45 4.28 -10.99
N GLY A 22 -2.51 4.05 -11.91
CA GLY A 22 -1.62 5.11 -12.38
C GLY A 22 -0.32 5.27 -11.61
N ILE A 23 0.03 4.30 -10.77
CA ILE A 23 1.26 4.35 -9.99
C ILE A 23 2.24 3.36 -10.59
N PHE A 24 3.35 3.85 -11.14
CA PHE A 24 4.30 3.02 -11.88
C PHE A 24 5.69 3.01 -11.26
N THR A 25 6.02 3.97 -10.40
CA THR A 25 7.35 4.09 -9.83
C THR A 25 7.28 4.23 -8.32
N PHE A 26 8.41 3.93 -7.66
CA PHE A 26 8.51 4.10 -6.22
C PHE A 26 8.27 5.56 -5.83
N GLU A 27 8.80 6.49 -6.61
CA GLU A 27 8.62 7.91 -6.29
C GLU A 27 7.16 8.31 -6.35
N GLU A 28 6.43 7.81 -7.35
CA GLU A 28 5.00 8.08 -7.43
C GLU A 28 4.25 7.51 -6.23
N LEU A 29 4.60 6.30 -5.81
CA LEU A 29 3.98 5.70 -4.65
C LEU A 29 4.30 6.49 -3.39
N LYS A 30 5.54 6.90 -3.24
CA LYS A 30 5.97 7.67 -2.06
C LYS A 30 5.27 9.01 -2.00
N ASP A 31 5.13 9.67 -3.17
CA ASP A 31 4.49 10.98 -3.24
C ASP A 31 3.01 10.92 -2.87
N ILE A 32 2.31 9.91 -3.36
CA ILE A 32 0.88 9.79 -3.09
C ILE A 32 0.62 9.26 -1.68
N GLY A 33 1.51 8.40 -1.18
CA GLY A 33 1.39 7.82 0.15
C GLY A 33 0.54 6.57 0.17
N ALA A 34 0.76 5.75 1.21
CA ALA A 34 0.10 4.45 1.32
C ALA A 34 -1.41 4.57 1.41
N LYS A 35 -1.89 5.54 2.18
CA LYS A 35 -3.34 5.68 2.40
C LYS A 35 -4.07 5.99 1.10
N GLN A 36 -3.56 6.96 0.34
CA GLN A 36 -4.20 7.32 -0.92
C GLN A 36 -4.06 6.23 -1.97
N ALA A 37 -2.88 5.59 -2.03
CA ALA A 37 -2.68 4.48 -2.96
C ALA A 37 -3.66 3.34 -2.65
N TRP A 38 -3.83 3.03 -1.37
CA TRP A 38 -4.75 1.98 -0.95
C TRP A 38 -6.19 2.32 -1.32
N LEU A 39 -6.59 3.58 -1.15
CA LEU A 39 -7.95 3.99 -1.53
C LEU A 39 -8.20 3.79 -3.02
N LYS A 40 -7.22 4.12 -3.85
CA LYS A 40 -7.33 3.91 -5.28
C LYS A 40 -7.45 2.43 -5.63
N ILE A 41 -6.65 1.60 -4.97
CA ILE A 41 -6.73 0.16 -5.19
C ILE A 41 -8.08 -0.38 -4.75
N GLN A 42 -8.61 0.12 -3.64
CA GLN A 42 -9.90 -0.36 -3.15
C GLN A 42 -11.03 -0.08 -4.13
N GLU A 43 -10.91 0.98 -4.93
CA GLU A 43 -11.91 1.26 -5.95
C GLU A 43 -11.98 0.19 -7.02
N ILE A 44 -10.86 -0.47 -7.31
CA ILE A 44 -10.83 -1.52 -8.33
C ILE A 44 -10.85 -2.92 -7.72
N ASP A 45 -10.66 -3.02 -6.41
CA ASP A 45 -10.64 -4.30 -5.71
C ASP A 45 -11.10 -4.09 -4.29
N SER A 46 -12.41 -4.28 -4.08
CA SER A 46 -13.00 -4.03 -2.77
C SER A 46 -12.52 -5.02 -1.70
N SER A 47 -11.81 -6.08 -2.10
CA SER A 47 -11.25 -7.02 -1.14
C SER A 47 -9.92 -6.55 -0.56
N ALA A 48 -9.40 -5.40 -1.01
CA ALA A 48 -8.16 -4.86 -0.46
C ALA A 48 -8.34 -4.59 1.03
N CYS A 49 -7.58 -5.30 1.85
CA CYS A 49 -7.75 -5.25 3.30
C CYS A 49 -6.61 -4.49 3.95
N ILE A 50 -6.64 -4.46 5.29
CA ILE A 50 -5.62 -3.76 6.07
C ILE A 50 -4.22 -4.26 5.75
N HIS A 51 -4.07 -5.54 5.45
CA HIS A 51 -2.75 -6.09 5.13
C HIS A 51 -2.16 -5.44 3.88
N ARG A 52 -2.99 -5.13 2.89
CA ARG A 52 -2.50 -4.44 1.70
C ARG A 52 -2.07 -3.03 2.03
N LEU A 53 -2.81 -2.34 2.90
CA LEU A 53 -2.44 -1.01 3.34
C LEU A 53 -1.10 -1.03 4.06
N LEU A 54 -0.92 -1.98 4.97
CA LEU A 54 0.35 -2.12 5.67
C LEU A 54 1.50 -2.46 4.72
N ALA A 55 1.22 -3.29 3.71
CA ALA A 55 2.24 -3.65 2.73
C ALA A 55 2.71 -2.41 1.96
N LEU A 56 1.79 -1.54 1.57
CA LEU A 56 2.15 -0.32 0.86
C LEU A 56 3.00 0.60 1.71
N GLU A 57 2.63 0.77 2.97
CA GLU A 57 3.41 1.61 3.87
C GLU A 57 4.81 1.03 4.10
N GLY A 58 4.89 -0.28 4.29
CA GLY A 58 6.18 -0.93 4.44
C GLY A 58 7.06 -0.76 3.22
N ALA A 59 6.47 -0.87 2.04
CA ALA A 59 7.21 -0.67 0.79
C ALA A 59 7.78 0.75 0.72
N ILE A 60 6.99 1.75 1.11
CA ILE A 60 7.45 3.14 1.09
C ILE A 60 8.61 3.34 2.06
N GLN A 61 8.54 2.73 3.24
CA GLN A 61 9.60 2.85 4.23
C GLN A 61 10.78 1.90 3.97
N GLY A 62 10.64 0.98 3.04
CA GLY A 62 11.70 0.03 2.73
C GLY A 62 11.83 -1.09 3.74
N VAL A 63 10.74 -1.45 4.44
CA VAL A 63 10.75 -2.50 5.44
C VAL A 63 9.59 -3.45 5.20
N ARG A 64 9.66 -4.64 5.80
CA ARG A 64 8.53 -5.56 5.76
C ARG A 64 7.38 -4.98 6.55
N LYS A 65 6.15 -5.33 6.15
CA LYS A 65 4.97 -4.81 6.84
C LYS A 65 4.96 -5.20 8.32
N THR A 66 5.55 -6.35 8.66
CA THR A 66 5.62 -6.78 10.06
C THR A 66 6.61 -5.97 10.88
N ASP A 67 7.53 -5.25 10.21
CA ASP A 67 8.53 -4.45 10.89
C ASP A 67 8.12 -3.00 11.07
N LEU A 68 6.93 -2.62 10.62
CA LEU A 68 6.42 -1.28 10.85
C LEU A 68 6.27 -1.03 12.35
N SER A 69 6.48 0.23 12.75
CA SER A 69 6.36 0.58 14.16
C SER A 69 4.92 0.37 14.62
N GLN A 70 4.76 0.14 15.93
CA GLN A 70 3.42 -0.03 16.49
C GLN A 70 2.55 1.19 16.24
N LYS A 71 3.13 2.38 16.36
CA LYS A 71 2.40 3.60 16.11
C LYS A 71 1.88 3.68 14.68
N THR A 72 2.73 3.30 13.71
CA THR A 72 2.33 3.27 12.31
C THR A 72 1.19 2.28 12.09
N LYS A 73 1.32 1.09 12.67
CA LYS A 73 0.28 0.07 12.52
C LYS A 73 -1.05 0.55 13.10
N GLU A 74 -1.01 1.21 14.25
CA GLU A 74 -2.22 1.74 14.86
C GLU A 74 -2.85 2.85 14.03
N ASP A 75 -2.02 3.74 13.49
CA ASP A 75 -2.51 4.82 12.64
C ASP A 75 -3.21 4.27 11.39
N LEU A 76 -2.58 3.31 10.74
CA LEU A 76 -3.17 2.72 9.54
C LEU A 76 -4.41 1.90 9.88
N GLY A 77 -4.40 1.24 11.03
CA GLY A 77 -5.57 0.49 11.48
C GLY A 77 -6.77 1.38 11.70
N GLU A 78 -6.56 2.54 12.31
CA GLU A 78 -7.63 3.50 12.51
C GLU A 78 -8.15 4.05 11.20
N PHE A 79 -7.23 4.37 10.29
CA PHE A 79 -7.62 4.84 8.96
C PHE A 79 -8.48 3.80 8.25
N TYR A 80 -8.06 2.55 8.31
CA TYR A 80 -8.77 1.46 7.67
C TYR A 80 -10.18 1.31 8.25
N LYS A 81 -10.30 1.32 9.57
CA LYS A 81 -11.60 1.21 10.23
C LYS A 81 -12.52 2.35 9.80
N TRP A 82 -11.95 3.56 9.76
CA TRP A 82 -12.72 4.74 9.40
C TRP A 82 -13.29 4.62 7.99
N LYS A 83 -12.48 4.14 7.06
CA LYS A 83 -12.90 4.05 5.67
C LYS A 83 -13.81 2.88 5.38
N LYS A 84 -13.80 1.86 6.23
CA LYS A 84 -14.67 0.69 6.04
C LYS A 84 -16.03 0.84 6.70
N LEU A 85 -16.19 1.86 7.49
CA LEU A 85 -17.52 2.17 8.04
C LEU A 85 -18.41 2.81 6.96
#